data_910cf61fc02029ae4a62e7d9765dbc0a
#
_entry.id   910cf61fc02029ae4a62e7d9765dbc0a
#
_cell.length_a   1.000
_cell.length_b   1.000
_cell.length_c   1.000
_cell.angle_alpha   90.00
_cell.angle_beta   90.00
_cell.angle_gamma   90.00
#
_symmetry.space_group_name_H-M   'P 1'
#
loop_
_entity.id
_entity.type
_entity.pdbx_description
1 polymer ?
#
loop_
_entity_poly.entity_id
_entity_poly.type
_entity_poly.pdbx_seq_one_letter_code
_entity_poly.pdbx_strand_id
1 'polypeptide(L)'
;MPTEYEQSSELEQLVNDVLSESDFTALVTHGVSITSCLKIKMNSDNEYVASKGDPAQLKKVGAPFNAFIDKHYIVVFDAYAWQNFPAKREAAIHKALMRISIKLTDSGEVKLGSRSPDVQEFTATVRRYGNYNPELEALSMANAELNRLMGDSNS
;
A
#
# COMPACT_ATOMS: atom_id res chain seq x y z
N MET A 1 20.05 9.97 10.97
CA MET A 1 19.69 10.79 9.79
C MET A 1 18.31 11.39 10.00
N PRO A 2 18.14 12.67 9.71
CA PRO A 2 16.83 13.29 9.83
C PRO A 2 15.85 12.69 8.82
N THR A 3 14.61 12.55 9.26
CA THR A 3 13.52 12.10 8.40
C THR A 3 12.55 13.26 8.24
N GLU A 4 12.19 13.55 7.01
CA GLU A 4 11.23 14.59 6.68
C GLU A 4 10.03 13.99 5.96
N TYR A 5 8.89 14.68 6.07
CA TYR A 5 7.66 14.28 5.38
C TYR A 5 7.19 15.45 4.54
N GLU A 6 6.87 15.17 3.28
CA GLU A 6 6.49 16.21 2.33
C GLU A 6 5.26 15.77 1.54
N GLN A 7 4.32 16.69 1.36
CA GLN A 7 3.17 16.43 0.51
C GLN A 7 3.58 16.49 -0.96
N SER A 8 2.99 15.58 -1.75
CA SER A 8 3.24 15.52 -3.19
C SER A 8 1.90 15.40 -3.91
N SER A 9 1.63 16.36 -4.80
CA SER A 9 0.41 16.33 -5.60
C SER A 9 0.38 15.14 -6.56
N GLU A 10 1.54 14.71 -7.06
CA GLU A 10 1.63 13.54 -7.93
C GLU A 10 1.28 12.26 -7.18
N LEU A 11 1.79 12.12 -5.94
CA LEU A 11 1.46 10.98 -5.08
C LEU A 11 -0.02 10.98 -4.73
N GLU A 12 -0.57 12.13 -4.36
CA GLU A 12 -1.98 12.25 -4.02
C GLU A 12 -2.87 11.87 -5.21
N GLN A 13 -2.53 12.33 -6.40
CA GLN A 13 -3.27 11.98 -7.61
C GLN A 13 -3.21 10.48 -7.87
N LEU A 14 -2.05 9.87 -7.71
CA LEU A 14 -1.89 8.43 -7.94
C LEU A 14 -2.66 7.61 -6.91
N VAL A 15 -2.68 8.02 -5.64
CA VAL A 15 -3.49 7.38 -4.62
C VAL A 15 -4.97 7.44 -4.98
N ASN A 16 -5.44 8.59 -5.44
CA ASN A 16 -6.84 8.75 -5.88
C ASN A 16 -7.15 7.88 -7.10
N ASP A 17 -6.23 7.77 -8.04
CA ASP A 17 -6.39 6.92 -9.22
C ASP A 17 -6.51 5.45 -8.83
N VAL A 18 -5.69 4.98 -7.90
CA VAL A 18 -5.76 3.60 -7.40
C VAL A 18 -7.06 3.37 -6.64
N LEU A 19 -7.50 4.34 -5.83
CA LEU A 19 -8.76 4.24 -5.09
C LEU A 19 -9.98 4.13 -5.99
N SER A 20 -9.89 4.63 -7.22
CA SER A 20 -11.00 4.54 -8.19
C SER A 20 -11.18 3.14 -8.75
N GLU A 21 -10.26 2.23 -8.49
CA GLU A 21 -10.35 0.84 -8.97
C GLU A 21 -11.41 0.04 -8.21
N SER A 22 -11.93 -1.00 -8.85
CA SER A 22 -13.02 -1.81 -8.32
C SER A 22 -12.71 -2.48 -6.97
N ASP A 23 -11.44 -2.76 -6.70
CA ASP A 23 -11.00 -3.37 -5.43
C ASP A 23 -11.31 -2.48 -4.23
N PHE A 24 -11.49 -1.18 -4.43
CA PHE A 24 -11.67 -0.19 -3.37
C PHE A 24 -13.04 0.48 -3.36
N THR A 25 -14.01 -0.11 -4.06
CA THR A 25 -15.37 0.43 -4.13
C THR A 25 -15.98 0.63 -2.74
N ALA A 26 -15.77 -0.32 -1.83
CA ALA A 26 -16.29 -0.23 -0.47
C ALA A 26 -15.71 0.96 0.29
N LEU A 27 -14.44 1.28 0.10
CA LEU A 27 -13.80 2.43 0.73
C LEU A 27 -14.45 3.74 0.28
N VAL A 28 -14.67 3.87 -1.01
CA VAL A 28 -15.31 5.05 -1.59
C VAL A 28 -16.77 5.15 -1.12
N THR A 29 -17.51 4.04 -1.15
CA THR A 29 -18.91 3.98 -0.77
C THR A 29 -19.11 4.41 0.69
N HIS A 30 -18.22 4.02 1.59
CA HIS A 30 -18.30 4.34 3.01
C HIS A 30 -17.58 5.65 3.38
N GLY A 31 -17.13 6.41 2.39
CA GLY A 31 -16.55 7.73 2.63
C GLY A 31 -15.23 7.72 3.37
N VAL A 32 -14.43 6.67 3.20
CA VAL A 32 -13.09 6.58 3.81
C VAL A 32 -12.18 7.61 3.17
N SER A 33 -11.64 8.52 3.98
CA SER A 33 -10.76 9.58 3.49
C SER A 33 -9.30 9.25 3.76
N ILE A 34 -8.47 9.45 2.73
CA ILE A 34 -7.06 9.06 2.74
C ILE A 34 -6.23 10.23 2.22
N THR A 35 -5.18 10.57 2.95
CA THR A 35 -4.17 11.50 2.49
C THR A 35 -2.85 10.76 2.28
N SER A 36 -1.85 11.46 1.77
CA SER A 36 -0.57 10.85 1.47
C SER A 36 0.57 11.82 1.68
N CYS A 37 1.77 11.28 1.92
CA CYS A 37 2.99 12.06 1.99
C CYS A 37 4.18 11.19 1.58
N LEU A 38 5.25 11.86 1.13
CA LEU A 38 6.54 11.22 0.89
C LEU A 38 7.35 11.24 2.18
N LYS A 39 8.01 10.13 2.47
CA LYS A 39 8.97 10.02 3.57
C LYS A 39 10.36 10.16 2.99
N ILE A 40 11.08 11.19 3.41
CA ILE A 40 12.38 11.54 2.86
C ILE A 40 13.45 11.26 3.89
N LYS A 41 14.35 10.33 3.57
CA LYS A 41 15.60 10.11 4.30
C LYS A 41 16.75 10.45 3.39
N MET A 42 17.67 11.26 3.89
CA MET A 42 18.87 11.64 3.13
C MET A 42 20.12 11.27 3.89
N ASN A 43 21.18 10.89 3.15
CA ASN A 43 22.49 10.68 3.72
C ASN A 43 23.25 12.02 3.80
N SER A 44 24.52 11.96 4.24
CA SER A 44 25.36 13.15 4.34
C SER A 44 25.66 13.83 2.99
N ASP A 45 25.49 13.09 1.89
CA ASP A 45 25.72 13.59 0.52
C ASP A 45 24.41 14.13 -0.10
N ASN A 46 23.35 14.30 0.68
CA ASN A 46 22.02 14.74 0.23
C ASN A 46 21.38 13.84 -0.82
N GLU A 47 21.70 12.55 -0.77
CA GLU A 47 21.07 11.55 -1.61
C GLU A 47 19.96 10.84 -0.84
N TYR A 48 18.88 10.48 -1.52
CA TYR A 48 17.79 9.72 -0.92
C TYR A 48 18.26 8.31 -0.53
N VAL A 49 17.83 7.87 0.63
CA VAL A 49 18.14 6.53 1.17
C VAL A 49 16.84 5.79 1.35
N ALA A 50 16.82 4.51 0.94
CA ALA A 50 15.64 3.66 1.06
C ALA A 50 15.29 3.40 2.53
N SER A 51 14.01 3.45 2.85
CA SER A 51 13.49 3.00 4.13
C SER A 51 13.34 1.48 4.12
N LYS A 52 13.38 0.87 5.30
CA LYS A 52 13.11 -0.56 5.43
C LYS A 52 11.62 -0.85 5.26
N GLY A 53 11.31 -2.02 4.71
CA GLY A 53 9.95 -2.49 4.54
C GLY A 53 9.36 -2.11 3.19
N ASP A 54 8.05 -2.14 3.10
CA ASP A 54 7.33 -1.84 1.87
C ASP A 54 7.51 -0.38 1.47
N PRO A 55 7.57 -0.10 0.15
CA PRO A 55 7.71 1.29 -0.33
C PRO A 55 6.58 2.21 0.10
N ALA A 56 5.37 1.70 0.15
CA ALA A 56 4.22 2.44 0.65
C ALA A 56 3.70 1.77 1.92
N GLN A 57 3.47 2.57 2.95
CA GLN A 57 2.95 2.09 4.22
C GLN A 57 1.67 2.82 4.57
N LEU A 58 0.70 2.09 5.11
CA LEU A 58 -0.56 2.64 5.57
C LEU A 58 -0.47 2.95 7.06
N LYS A 59 -0.87 4.16 7.43
CA LYS A 59 -0.96 4.58 8.82
C LYS A 59 -2.39 5.01 9.12
N LYS A 60 -2.97 4.48 10.19
CA LYS A 60 -4.29 4.91 10.64
C LYS A 60 -4.16 6.19 11.46
N VAL A 61 -5.00 7.17 11.16
CA VAL A 61 -5.07 8.40 11.95
C VAL A 61 -5.99 8.15 13.15
N GLY A 62 -5.40 8.11 14.34
CA GLY A 62 -6.12 7.90 15.59
C GLY A 62 -6.14 9.15 16.47
N ALA A 63 -6.78 9.04 17.63
CA ALA A 63 -6.85 10.13 18.59
C ALA A 63 -5.45 10.44 19.18
N PRO A 64 -5.09 11.72 19.43
CA PRO A 64 -5.94 12.89 19.23
C PRO A 64 -5.86 13.50 17.82
N PHE A 65 -5.03 12.94 16.93
CA PHE A 65 -4.72 13.55 15.63
C PHE A 65 -5.94 13.65 14.71
N ASN A 66 -6.88 12.72 14.81
CA ASN A 66 -8.10 12.75 14.01
C ASN A 66 -9.01 13.96 14.33
N ALA A 67 -8.79 14.65 15.46
CA ALA A 67 -9.48 15.88 15.78
C ALA A 67 -8.97 17.08 14.96
N PHE A 68 -7.74 17.00 14.46
CA PHE A 68 -7.08 18.07 13.70
C PHE A 68 -6.97 17.76 12.22
N ILE A 69 -6.95 16.49 11.86
CA ILE A 69 -6.82 16.02 10.47
C ILE A 69 -8.08 15.26 10.12
N ASP A 70 -8.86 15.80 9.18
CA ASP A 70 -10.11 15.17 8.74
C ASP A 70 -9.82 14.07 7.71
N LYS A 71 -9.01 13.09 8.11
CA LYS A 71 -8.64 11.94 7.32
C LYS A 71 -8.58 10.70 8.20
N HIS A 72 -8.92 9.56 7.62
CA HIS A 72 -8.90 8.29 8.33
C HIS A 72 -7.53 7.59 8.25
N TYR A 73 -6.86 7.73 7.13
CA TYR A 73 -5.58 7.06 6.87
C TYR A 73 -4.60 7.97 6.15
N ILE A 74 -3.32 7.65 6.31
CA ILE A 74 -2.23 8.29 5.57
C ILE A 74 -1.45 7.19 4.86
N VAL A 75 -1.22 7.34 3.56
CA VAL A 75 -0.28 6.51 2.80
C VAL A 75 1.06 7.22 2.81
N VAL A 76 2.05 6.61 3.43
CA VAL A 76 3.42 7.13 3.50
C VAL A 76 4.26 6.40 2.48
N PHE A 77 4.74 7.12 1.47
CA PHE A 77 5.53 6.53 0.39
C PHE A 77 7.00 6.94 0.53
N ASP A 78 7.90 5.96 0.45
CA ASP A 78 9.33 6.21 0.54
C ASP A 78 9.80 6.99 -0.69
N ALA A 79 10.45 8.15 -0.48
CA ALA A 79 10.90 9.01 -1.57
C ALA A 79 11.94 8.33 -2.47
N TYR A 80 12.80 7.51 -1.89
CA TYR A 80 13.77 6.74 -2.69
C TYR A 80 13.06 5.82 -3.68
N ALA A 81 12.09 5.05 -3.20
CA ALA A 81 11.32 4.14 -4.04
C ALA A 81 10.48 4.91 -5.07
N TRP A 82 9.94 6.04 -4.68
CA TRP A 82 9.15 6.90 -5.57
C TRP A 82 9.97 7.33 -6.79
N GLN A 83 11.22 7.76 -6.58
CA GLN A 83 12.09 8.23 -7.65
C GLN A 83 12.69 7.11 -8.48
N ASN A 84 13.09 6.02 -7.84
CA ASN A 84 13.89 4.98 -8.49
C ASN A 84 13.07 3.85 -9.10
N PHE A 85 11.81 3.68 -8.68
CA PHE A 85 10.96 2.58 -9.14
C PHE A 85 9.58 3.06 -9.59
N PRO A 86 9.51 3.95 -10.60
CA PRO A 86 8.23 4.51 -11.02
C PRO A 86 7.22 3.46 -11.50
N ALA A 87 7.68 2.36 -12.09
CA ALA A 87 6.81 1.30 -12.57
C ALA A 87 6.14 0.51 -11.43
N LYS A 88 6.64 0.65 -10.19
CA LYS A 88 6.14 -0.09 -9.03
C LYS A 88 5.25 0.75 -8.11
N ARG A 89 5.05 2.02 -8.44
CA ARG A 89 4.29 2.96 -7.59
C ARG A 89 2.85 2.52 -7.35
N GLU A 90 2.13 2.20 -8.41
CA GLU A 90 0.72 1.80 -8.30
C GLU A 90 0.55 0.53 -7.49
N ALA A 91 1.36 -0.48 -7.75
CA ALA A 91 1.30 -1.75 -7.03
C ALA A 91 1.57 -1.57 -5.54
N ALA A 92 2.55 -0.74 -5.17
CA ALA A 92 2.87 -0.46 -3.79
C ALA A 92 1.70 0.23 -3.07
N ILE A 93 1.07 1.21 -3.72
CA ILE A 93 -0.11 1.91 -3.18
C ILE A 93 -1.29 0.95 -3.05
N HIS A 94 -1.53 0.12 -4.06
CA HIS A 94 -2.60 -0.87 -4.05
C HIS A 94 -2.44 -1.81 -2.84
N LYS A 95 -1.25 -2.33 -2.61
CA LYS A 95 -0.96 -3.20 -1.47
C LYS A 95 -1.22 -2.49 -0.14
N ALA A 96 -0.79 -1.24 -0.01
CA ALA A 96 -1.00 -0.47 1.20
C ALA A 96 -2.49 -0.26 1.48
N LEU A 97 -3.27 0.08 0.46
CA LEU A 97 -4.71 0.30 0.58
C LEU A 97 -5.48 -0.98 0.90
N MET A 98 -5.01 -2.13 0.44
CA MET A 98 -5.64 -3.42 0.76
C MET A 98 -5.57 -3.75 2.25
N ARG A 99 -4.75 -3.07 3.01
CA ARG A 99 -4.65 -3.26 4.46
C ARG A 99 -5.75 -2.55 5.24
N ILE A 100 -6.56 -1.72 4.61
CA ILE A 100 -7.69 -1.07 5.26
C ILE A 100 -8.80 -2.09 5.48
N SER A 101 -9.25 -2.25 6.71
CA SER A 101 -10.38 -3.11 7.01
C SER A 101 -11.61 -2.28 7.34
N ILE A 102 -12.74 -2.71 6.81
CA ILE A 102 -14.04 -2.11 7.08
C ILE A 102 -14.94 -3.18 7.71
N LYS A 103 -15.48 -2.87 8.88
CA LYS A 103 -16.46 -3.74 9.54
C LYS A 103 -17.73 -2.95 9.81
N LEU A 104 -18.87 -3.58 9.57
CA LEU A 104 -20.15 -3.03 9.94
C LEU A 104 -20.53 -3.60 11.30
N THR A 105 -20.92 -2.72 12.23
CA THR A 105 -21.42 -3.14 13.53
C THR A 105 -22.90 -3.50 13.43
N ASP A 106 -23.44 -4.17 14.45
CA ASP A 106 -24.86 -4.55 14.50
C ASP A 106 -25.79 -3.33 14.46
N SER A 107 -25.29 -2.16 14.89
CA SER A 107 -26.02 -0.90 14.82
C SER A 107 -25.91 -0.19 13.46
N GLY A 108 -25.19 -0.77 12.50
CA GLY A 108 -24.98 -0.19 11.18
C GLY A 108 -23.85 0.81 11.08
N GLU A 109 -23.09 1.00 12.15
CA GLU A 109 -21.93 1.89 12.13
C GLU A 109 -20.75 1.23 11.41
N VAL A 110 -19.94 2.07 10.72
CA VAL A 110 -18.74 1.61 10.04
C VAL A 110 -17.57 1.72 11.01
N LYS A 111 -16.89 0.59 11.22
CA LYS A 111 -15.69 0.54 12.04
C LYS A 111 -14.47 0.31 11.14
N LEU A 112 -13.52 1.25 11.18
CA LEU A 112 -12.31 1.19 10.37
C LEU A 112 -11.15 0.60 11.17
N GLY A 113 -10.32 -0.19 10.51
CA GLY A 113 -9.14 -0.77 11.11
C GLY A 113 -8.06 -1.03 10.08
N SER A 114 -7.00 -1.67 10.52
CA SER A 114 -5.93 -2.13 9.64
C SER A 114 -5.73 -3.62 9.84
N ARG A 115 -5.35 -4.31 8.79
CA ARG A 115 -5.06 -5.74 8.84
C ARG A 115 -3.69 -6.02 8.24
N SER A 116 -3.07 -7.10 8.69
CA SER A 116 -1.82 -7.55 8.09
C SER A 116 -2.09 -8.14 6.71
N PRO A 117 -1.18 -7.94 5.74
CA PRO A 117 -1.32 -8.57 4.43
C PRO A 117 -1.36 -10.09 4.57
N ASP A 118 -2.27 -10.73 3.83
CA ASP A 118 -2.34 -12.17 3.72
C ASP A 118 -2.04 -12.62 2.28
N VAL A 119 -2.07 -13.92 2.07
CA VAL A 119 -1.77 -14.48 0.75
C VAL A 119 -2.77 -14.00 -0.31
N GLN A 120 -4.04 -13.85 0.05
CA GLN A 120 -5.06 -13.37 -0.89
C GLN A 120 -4.84 -11.93 -1.30
N GLU A 121 -4.42 -11.08 -0.37
CA GLU A 121 -4.12 -9.67 -0.65
C GLU A 121 -2.90 -9.56 -1.56
N PHE A 122 -1.84 -10.31 -1.26
CA PHE A 122 -0.68 -10.39 -2.15
C PHE A 122 -1.08 -10.89 -3.53
N THR A 123 -1.92 -11.92 -3.60
CA THR A 123 -2.38 -12.49 -4.86
C THR A 123 -3.16 -11.45 -5.67
N ALA A 124 -4.06 -10.69 -5.04
CA ALA A 124 -4.83 -9.65 -5.71
C ALA A 124 -3.93 -8.57 -6.30
N THR A 125 -2.93 -8.12 -5.54
CA THR A 125 -2.01 -7.09 -6.00
C THR A 125 -1.11 -7.62 -7.12
N VAL A 126 -0.58 -8.82 -6.99
CA VAL A 126 0.27 -9.45 -8.03
C VAL A 126 -0.54 -9.69 -9.30
N ARG A 127 -1.80 -10.11 -9.18
CA ARG A 127 -2.67 -10.34 -10.33
C ARG A 127 -2.89 -9.07 -11.14
N ARG A 128 -3.02 -7.92 -10.47
CA ARG A 128 -3.25 -6.64 -11.14
C ARG A 128 -1.97 -6.02 -11.70
N TYR A 129 -0.88 -6.05 -10.93
CA TYR A 129 0.33 -5.28 -11.23
C TYR A 129 1.58 -6.13 -11.51
N GLY A 130 1.49 -7.43 -11.30
CA GLY A 130 2.66 -8.31 -11.42
C GLY A 130 3.60 -8.18 -10.23
N ASN A 131 4.84 -8.63 -10.42
CA ASN A 131 5.86 -8.60 -9.36
C ASN A 131 6.42 -7.18 -9.22
N TYR A 132 6.17 -6.55 -8.08
CA TYR A 132 6.55 -5.16 -7.87
C TYR A 132 7.67 -4.96 -6.82
N ASN A 133 8.17 -6.05 -6.21
CA ASN A 133 9.36 -5.99 -5.37
C ASN A 133 10.07 -7.36 -5.38
N PRO A 134 11.36 -7.41 -4.97
CA PRO A 134 12.13 -8.67 -5.00
C PRO A 134 11.56 -9.80 -4.14
N GLU A 135 10.95 -9.48 -3.00
CA GLU A 135 10.36 -10.48 -2.12
C GLU A 135 9.15 -11.15 -2.78
N LEU A 136 8.29 -10.36 -3.42
CA LEU A 136 7.14 -10.89 -4.15
C LEU A 136 7.58 -11.66 -5.39
N GLU A 137 8.63 -11.22 -6.05
CA GLU A 137 9.17 -11.93 -7.19
C GLU A 137 9.66 -13.32 -6.78
N ALA A 138 10.40 -13.42 -5.68
CA ALA A 138 10.86 -14.70 -5.15
C ALA A 138 9.68 -15.60 -4.75
N LEU A 139 8.66 -15.06 -4.11
CA LEU A 139 7.45 -15.81 -3.75
C LEU A 139 6.71 -16.30 -4.99
N SER A 140 6.58 -15.46 -5.99
CA SER A 140 5.93 -15.81 -7.26
C SER A 140 6.67 -16.93 -7.98
N MET A 141 8.00 -16.89 -8.00
CA MET A 141 8.82 -17.95 -8.60
C MET A 141 8.67 -19.27 -7.85
N ALA A 142 8.63 -19.22 -6.51
CA ALA A 142 8.43 -20.42 -5.69
C ALA A 142 7.04 -21.03 -5.94
N ASN A 143 6.01 -20.22 -6.06
CA ASN A 143 4.66 -20.69 -6.35
C ASN A 143 4.55 -21.26 -7.76
N ALA A 144 5.23 -20.69 -8.74
CA ALA A 144 5.26 -21.22 -10.11
C ALA A 144 5.94 -22.59 -10.16
N GLU A 145 7.03 -22.76 -9.43
CA GLU A 145 7.73 -24.04 -9.30
C GLU A 145 6.84 -25.11 -8.67
N LEU A 146 6.15 -24.76 -7.59
CA LEU A 146 5.24 -25.66 -6.91
C LEU A 146 4.08 -26.09 -7.85
N ASN A 147 3.49 -25.13 -8.55
CA ASN A 147 2.40 -25.41 -9.49
C ASN A 147 2.86 -26.32 -10.63
N ARG A 148 4.08 -26.12 -11.13
CA ARG A 148 4.66 -26.96 -12.16
C ARG A 148 4.82 -28.41 -11.67
N LEU A 149 5.34 -28.60 -10.46
CA LEU A 149 5.51 -29.93 -9.88
C LEU A 149 4.17 -30.62 -9.63
N MET A 150 3.17 -29.87 -9.15
CA MET A 150 1.82 -30.41 -8.92
C MET A 150 1.10 -30.73 -10.24
N GLY A 151 1.32 -29.92 -11.27
CA GLY A 151 0.77 -30.16 -12.60
C GLY A 151 1.33 -31.43 -13.22
N ASP A 152 2.62 -31.68 -13.07
CA ASP A 152 3.27 -32.89 -13.58
C ASP A 152 2.73 -34.14 -12.89
N SER A 153 2.36 -34.08 -11.61
CA SER A 153 1.82 -35.19 -10.87
C SER A 153 0.36 -35.51 -11.20
N ASN A 154 -0.35 -34.60 -11.81
CA ASN A 154 -1.77 -34.73 -12.17
C ASN A 154 -2.00 -35.04 -13.66
N SER A 155 -0.95 -35.09 -14.42
CA SER A 155 -1.05 -35.39 -15.86
C SER A 155 -1.03 -36.88 -16.22
#